data_c096841b6906f72f38ee35aa256224d7
#
_entry.id   c096841b6906f72f38ee35aa256224d7
#
_cell.length_a   1.000
_cell.length_b   1.000
_cell.length_c   1.000
_cell.angle_alpha   90.00
_cell.angle_beta   90.00
_cell.angle_gamma   90.00
#
_symmetry.space_group_name_H-M   'P 1'
#
loop_
_entity.id
_entity.type
_entity.pdbx_description
1 polymer ?
#
loop_
_entity_poly.entity_id
_entity_poly.type
_entity_poly.pdbx_seq_one_letter_code
_entity_poly.pdbx_strand_id
1 'polypeptide(L)' 'PLVTAYRQDALRCVKFLKTSGASRVCDIVAQTKVERAASILRRDAYGWFAREARGIYFLSPKGEAAVATFGDVLAVV' A
#
# COMPACT_ATOMS: atom_id res chain seq x y z
N PRO A 1 -7.10 -1.05 -18.98
CA PRO A 1 -6.80 0.33 -19.21
C PRO A 1 -7.06 1.21 -18.01
N LEU A 2 -8.14 0.96 -17.33
CA LEU A 2 -8.44 1.80 -16.17
C LEU A 2 -7.69 1.30 -14.96
N VAL A 3 -7.18 2.25 -14.17
CA VAL A 3 -6.67 1.91 -12.84
C VAL A 3 -7.89 1.54 -12.01
N THR A 4 -7.99 0.29 -11.63
CA THR A 4 -9.14 -0.18 -10.88
C THR A 4 -9.17 0.46 -9.50
N ALA A 5 -10.35 0.45 -8.86
CA ALA A 5 -10.47 0.92 -7.49
C ALA A 5 -9.52 0.16 -6.57
N TYR A 6 -9.36 -1.13 -6.81
CA TYR A 6 -8.43 -1.95 -6.03
C TYR A 6 -6.99 -1.42 -6.15
N ARG A 7 -6.56 -1.14 -7.39
CA ARG A 7 -5.20 -0.64 -7.60
C ARG A 7 -5.01 0.73 -6.96
N GLN A 8 -6.00 1.62 -7.06
CA GLN A 8 -5.92 2.92 -6.42
C GLN A 8 -5.77 2.79 -4.92
N ASP A 9 -6.57 1.91 -4.32
CA ASP A 9 -6.50 1.68 -2.88
C ASP A 9 -5.15 1.08 -2.48
N ALA A 10 -4.64 0.15 -3.28
CA ALA A 10 -3.32 -0.43 -3.02
C ALA A 10 -2.23 0.63 -3.11
N LEU A 11 -2.33 1.54 -4.10
CA LEU A 11 -1.36 2.62 -4.24
C LEU A 11 -1.43 3.62 -3.09
N ARG A 12 -2.61 3.85 -2.53
CA ARG A 12 -2.73 4.68 -1.33
C ARG A 12 -1.97 4.06 -0.17
N CYS A 13 -2.04 2.74 -0.03
CA CYS A 13 -1.28 2.03 0.99
C CYS A 13 0.22 2.14 0.74
N VAL A 14 0.64 2.01 -0.52
CA VAL A 14 2.05 2.17 -0.90
C VAL A 14 2.54 3.56 -0.52
N LYS A 15 1.77 4.58 -0.86
CA LYS A 15 2.12 5.97 -0.55
C LYS A 15 2.31 6.18 0.93
N PHE A 16 1.39 5.66 1.73
CA PHE A 16 1.46 5.80 3.18
C PHE A 16 2.70 5.11 3.74
N LEU A 17 2.95 3.87 3.31
CA LEU A 17 4.08 3.09 3.82
C LEU A 17 5.42 3.65 3.37
N LYS A 18 5.45 4.28 2.20
CA LYS A 18 6.67 4.96 1.74
C LYS A 18 7.09 6.05 2.73
N THR A 19 6.13 6.77 3.25
CA THR A 19 6.40 7.88 4.17
C THR A 19 6.59 7.40 5.61
N SER A 20 5.75 6.46 6.05
CA SER A 20 5.68 6.08 7.46
C SER A 20 6.53 4.87 7.81
N GLY A 21 6.94 4.08 6.81
CA GLY A 21 7.64 2.83 7.07
C GLY A 21 6.70 1.77 7.61
N ALA A 22 7.25 0.75 8.28
CA ALA A 22 6.45 -0.34 8.82
C ALA A 22 5.36 0.20 9.73
N SER A 23 4.13 -0.24 9.50
CA SER A 23 2.95 0.30 10.20
C SER A 23 1.95 -0.80 10.47
N ARG A 24 1.14 -0.58 11.49
CA ARG A 24 0.04 -1.49 11.82
C ARG A 24 -1.12 -1.26 10.87
N VAL A 25 -1.87 -2.35 10.59
CA VAL A 25 -3.03 -2.29 9.70
C VAL A 25 -4.01 -1.21 10.16
N CYS A 26 -4.29 -1.11 11.46
CA CYS A 26 -5.24 -0.12 11.95
C CYS A 26 -4.79 1.31 11.66
N ASP A 27 -3.49 1.58 11.72
CA ASP A 27 -2.96 2.90 11.39
C ASP A 27 -3.05 3.15 9.89
N ILE A 28 -2.78 2.11 9.09
CA ILE A 28 -2.89 2.23 7.63
C ILE A 28 -4.32 2.56 7.24
N VAL A 29 -5.31 1.85 7.80
CA VAL A 29 -6.71 2.13 7.54
C VAL A 29 -7.08 3.56 7.95
N ALA A 30 -6.67 3.96 9.14
CA ALA A 30 -7.02 5.27 9.66
C ALA A 30 -6.44 6.39 8.80
N GLN A 31 -5.20 6.25 8.35
CA GLN A 31 -4.52 7.31 7.62
C GLN A 31 -4.85 7.33 6.14
N THR A 32 -5.02 6.16 5.52
CA THR A 32 -5.33 6.08 4.10
C THR A 32 -6.82 6.19 3.80
N LYS A 33 -7.67 5.95 4.80
CA LYS A 33 -9.12 5.88 4.66
C LYS A 33 -9.55 4.70 3.77
N VAL A 34 -8.67 3.75 3.55
CA VAL A 34 -8.97 2.54 2.77
C VAL A 34 -9.50 1.49 3.72
N GLU A 35 -10.81 1.27 3.71
CA GLU A 35 -11.46 0.36 4.64
C GLU A 35 -11.01 -1.08 4.46
N ARG A 36 -10.71 -1.47 3.21
CA ARG A 36 -10.29 -2.84 2.90
C ARG A 36 -8.77 -3.02 2.90
N ALA A 37 -8.04 -2.10 3.54
CA ALA A 37 -6.58 -2.16 3.54
C ALA A 37 -6.06 -3.50 4.08
N ALA A 38 -6.67 -4.04 5.13
CA ALA A 38 -6.24 -5.33 5.68
C ALA A 38 -6.26 -6.43 4.62
N SER A 39 -7.33 -6.48 3.83
CA SER A 39 -7.47 -7.46 2.76
C SER A 39 -6.43 -7.23 1.67
N ILE A 40 -6.24 -5.97 1.28
CA ILE A 40 -5.27 -5.62 0.24
C ILE A 40 -3.86 -6.01 0.64
N LEU A 41 -3.48 -5.70 1.88
CA LEU A 41 -2.15 -6.03 2.39
C LEU A 41 -1.95 -7.53 2.48
N ARG A 42 -2.96 -8.26 2.95
CA ARG A 42 -2.88 -9.70 3.12
C ARG A 42 -2.84 -10.43 1.78
N ARG A 43 -3.67 -10.03 0.82
CA ARG A 43 -3.70 -10.66 -0.51
C ARG A 43 -2.45 -10.32 -1.31
N ASP A 44 -2.02 -9.07 -1.20
CA ASP A 44 -0.79 -8.61 -1.86
C ASP A 44 -0.74 -9.00 -3.33
N ALA A 45 -1.81 -8.66 -4.06
CA ALA A 45 -1.98 -9.10 -5.44
C ALA A 45 -0.84 -8.68 -6.36
N TYR A 46 -0.18 -7.57 -6.05
CA TYR A 46 0.92 -7.04 -6.85
C TYR A 46 2.29 -7.34 -6.28
N GLY A 47 2.36 -7.93 -5.10
CA GLY A 47 3.63 -8.21 -4.45
C GLY A 47 4.30 -6.98 -3.86
N TRP A 48 3.55 -5.93 -3.57
CA TRP A 48 4.09 -4.65 -3.10
C TRP A 48 4.35 -4.60 -1.60
N PHE A 49 3.80 -5.52 -0.84
CA PHE A 49 3.81 -5.44 0.61
C PHE A 49 4.53 -6.63 1.21
N ALA A 50 5.11 -6.43 2.38
CA ALA A 50 5.74 -7.49 3.14
C ALA A 50 5.25 -7.37 4.58
N ARG A 51 5.15 -8.51 5.25
CA ARG A 51 4.68 -8.57 6.62
C ARG A 51 5.90 -8.70 7.54
N GLU A 52 6.06 -7.72 8.43
CA GLU A 52 7.16 -7.76 9.39
C GLU A 52 6.80 -8.59 10.61
N ALA A 53 5.54 -8.45 11.06
CA ALA A 53 5.01 -9.18 12.19
C ALA A 53 3.50 -9.21 12.03
N ARG A 54 2.81 -9.88 12.94
CA ARG A 54 1.36 -9.97 12.85
C ARG A 54 0.74 -8.58 12.85
N GLY A 55 0.03 -8.26 11.77
CA GLY A 55 -0.65 -6.99 11.63
C GLY A 55 0.26 -5.81 11.33
N ILE A 56 1.54 -6.05 11.05
CA ILE A 56 2.48 -4.97 10.73
C ILE A 56 3.05 -5.22 9.34
N TYR A 57 2.92 -4.24 8.46
CA TYR A 57 3.32 -4.35 7.06
C TYR A 57 4.26 -3.22 6.65
N PHE A 58 5.07 -3.49 5.63
CA PHE A 58 5.98 -2.50 5.04
C PHE A 58 6.09 -2.80 3.55
N LEU A 59 6.77 -1.93 2.81
CA LEU A 59 6.93 -2.12 1.36
C LEU A 59 7.97 -3.19 1.09
N SER A 60 7.59 -4.16 0.23
CA SER A 60 8.54 -5.13 -0.31
C SER A 60 9.46 -4.44 -1.31
N PRO A 61 10.50 -5.12 -1.80
CA PRO A 61 11.33 -4.57 -2.89
C PRO A 61 10.49 -4.18 -4.11
N LYS A 62 9.46 -4.96 -4.45
CA LYS A 62 8.54 -4.60 -5.54
C LYS A 62 7.74 -3.36 -5.20
N GLY A 63 7.34 -3.19 -3.93
CA GLY A 63 6.64 -2.00 -3.48
C GLY A 63 7.51 -0.77 -3.60
N GLU A 64 8.78 -0.87 -3.24
CA GLU A 64 9.71 0.23 -3.42
C GLU A 64 9.87 0.59 -4.89
N ALA A 65 9.94 -0.42 -5.77
CA ALA A 65 10.01 -0.18 -7.21
C ALA A 65 8.73 0.48 -7.71
N ALA A 66 7.59 0.11 -7.15
CA ALA A 66 6.31 0.70 -7.55
C ALA A 66 6.25 2.20 -7.24
N VAL A 67 6.92 2.65 -6.19
CA VAL A 67 6.98 4.06 -5.86
C VAL A 67 7.57 4.85 -7.04
N ALA A 68 8.63 4.32 -7.65
CA ALA A 68 9.24 4.97 -8.80
C ALA A 68 8.34 4.84 -10.05
N THR A 69 7.78 3.65 -10.27
CA THR A 69 6.96 3.38 -11.45
C THR A 69 5.68 4.21 -11.47
N PHE A 70 5.04 4.36 -10.33
CA PHE A 70 3.74 5.03 -10.22
C PHE A 70 3.83 6.39 -9.53
N GLY A 71 5.00 7.04 -9.62
CA GLY A 71 5.21 8.31 -8.95
C GLY A 71 4.14 9.35 -9.27
N ASP A 72 3.75 9.45 -10.54
CA ASP A 72 2.73 10.41 -10.97
C ASP A 72 1.37 10.09 -10.36
N VAL A 73 1.02 8.81 -10.31
CA VAL A 73 -0.25 8.36 -9.73
C VAL A 73 -0.24 8.60 -8.23
N LEU A 74 0.88 8.31 -7.57
CA LEU A 74 0.99 8.50 -6.13
C LEU A 74 0.83 9.96 -5.72
N ALA A 75 1.17 10.87 -6.60
CA ALA A 75 1.04 12.29 -6.30
C ALA A 75 -0.43 12.71 -6.18
N VAL A 76 -1.36 11.96 -6.77
CA VAL A 76 -2.78 12.34 -6.82
C VAL A 76 -3.72 11.39 -6.07
N VAL A 77 -3.22 10.28 -5.56
CA VAL A 77 -4.09 9.36 -4.79
C VAL A 77 -4.12 9.70 -3.31
#